data_5d149822cebadde14dc192c560b7374b
#
_entry.id   5d149822cebadde14dc192c560b7374b
#
_cell.length_a   1.000
_cell.length_b   1.000
_cell.length_c   1.000
_cell.angle_alpha   90.00
_cell.angle_beta   90.00
_cell.angle_gamma   90.00
#
_symmetry.space_group_name_H-M   'P 1'
#
loop_
_entity.id
_entity.type
_entity.pdbx_description
1 polymer ?
#
loop_
_entity_poly.entity_id
_entity_poly.type
_entity_poly.pdbx_seq_one_letter_code
_entity_poly.pdbx_strand_id
1 'polypeptide(L)'
;MCGIVGYTGDQQAAPILLAGLEKLEYRGYDSAGLAVRDGERVPEVVKAKGRLRALAEKTDNGRAMRGNCGIGHTRWATHGEPSENNAHPHCTDDRSVVAVHNGIIENYQEIREKLIKNGYTFYSDTDTEVAVKLIDHYYKKYNDGPLDAMARAMMRIRGTYALAVMFKDYPEEIFVARQDNPMIIGVGEGESFIASDVPPLLPYTRKVYYIGNQELGRLHKGEVTFYNIDQEEIQKELVTIEWDAEAAEKGGYEHFMIKEIHEQPRAVRDTLNSVIRDGHIDLTEAGLSDDVIRSLKRIYIVACGSAYHAGVAAQYVIEDLARIPVRVELASEFRYRNPILEENSLVIIISQSGETADSLAALRLAKSQGVPTMAIVNVVGSTIAREADHIFYTLAGPEIAVATTKAYSTQLVAGYLLGVQFAHVRGTITEEKYEELLAALQELPDQIAKLLEDDKERIQWFAAKYANAKDVFFIGRGIDYAVSMEGSLKLKEISYIHSEAYAAGELKHGTISLIEDGILVVSILTQEALYEKMISNMVEVKCRGAYLMGLTTAGNYNIEDTVDFAVYIPKTDEHFTPSLAVVPLQLLGYYVSVSKGLDVDKPRNLAKSVTVE
;
A
#
# COMPACT_ATOMS: atom_id res chain seq x y z
N MET A 1 7.57 6.87 -2.14
CA MET A 1 7.90 7.08 -0.73
C MET A 1 9.25 6.50 -0.38
N CYS A 2 9.86 7.04 0.69
CA CYS A 2 11.24 6.74 1.07
C CYS A 2 11.35 5.46 1.93
N GLY A 3 12.52 4.82 1.89
CA GLY A 3 12.87 3.70 2.76
C GLY A 3 13.98 4.08 3.72
N ILE A 4 13.80 3.84 5.02
CA ILE A 4 14.81 4.02 6.07
C ILE A 4 15.27 2.64 6.53
N VAL A 5 16.59 2.49 6.72
CA VAL A 5 17.21 1.41 7.48
C VAL A 5 18.25 1.99 8.43
N GLY A 6 18.44 1.33 9.57
CA GLY A 6 19.49 1.65 10.54
C GLY A 6 20.00 0.38 11.19
N TYR A 7 21.24 0.43 11.62
CA TYR A 7 21.92 -0.68 12.30
C TYR A 7 22.92 -0.18 13.33
N THR A 8 22.92 -0.78 14.50
CA THR A 8 23.98 -0.68 15.50
C THR A 8 24.20 -2.05 16.12
N GLY A 9 25.45 -2.51 16.14
CA GLY A 9 25.82 -3.84 16.59
C GLY A 9 27.32 -4.08 16.46
N ASP A 10 27.73 -5.34 16.28
CA ASP A 10 29.13 -5.71 16.16
C ASP A 10 29.57 -6.02 14.70
N GLN A 11 28.61 -6.12 13.76
CA GLN A 11 28.91 -6.39 12.35
C GLN A 11 29.16 -5.09 11.56
N GLN A 12 29.69 -5.23 10.34
CA GLN A 12 29.84 -4.10 9.42
C GLN A 12 28.46 -3.59 8.98
N ALA A 13 28.17 -2.33 9.27
CA ALA A 13 26.85 -1.75 9.04
C ALA A 13 26.50 -1.61 7.54
N ALA A 14 27.45 -1.17 6.69
CA ALA A 14 27.15 -0.82 5.31
C ALA A 14 26.54 -1.98 4.47
N PRO A 15 27.03 -3.24 4.53
CA PRO A 15 26.40 -4.35 3.84
C PRO A 15 24.97 -4.64 4.33
N ILE A 16 24.72 -4.56 5.64
CA ILE A 16 23.42 -4.77 6.26
C ILE A 16 22.44 -3.68 5.79
N LEU A 17 22.88 -2.43 5.78
CA LEU A 17 22.08 -1.30 5.33
C LEU A 17 21.74 -1.42 3.84
N LEU A 18 22.69 -1.78 2.98
CA LEU A 18 22.42 -2.00 1.55
C LEU A 18 21.42 -3.13 1.32
N ALA A 19 21.59 -4.27 1.99
CA ALA A 19 20.66 -5.40 1.89
C ALA A 19 19.25 -5.01 2.37
N GLY A 20 19.14 -4.21 3.42
CA GLY A 20 17.88 -3.67 3.90
C GLY A 20 17.24 -2.67 2.94
N LEU A 21 18.04 -1.77 2.36
CA LEU A 21 17.55 -0.80 1.36
C LEU A 21 17.10 -1.49 0.06
N GLU A 22 17.73 -2.58 -0.34
CA GLU A 22 17.31 -3.38 -1.50
C GLU A 22 15.88 -3.89 -1.33
N LYS A 23 15.54 -4.33 -0.12
CA LYS A 23 14.18 -4.77 0.23
C LYS A 23 13.18 -3.61 0.38
N LEU A 24 13.64 -2.36 0.39
CA LEU A 24 12.81 -1.13 0.44
C LEU A 24 12.82 -0.33 -0.88
N GLU A 25 13.54 -0.77 -1.92
CA GLU A 25 13.64 -0.01 -3.15
C GLU A 25 12.28 0.22 -3.84
N TYR A 26 11.29 -0.64 -3.59
CA TYR A 26 9.90 -0.44 -4.03
C TYR A 26 9.24 0.81 -3.42
N ARG A 27 9.81 1.36 -2.34
CA ARG A 27 9.33 2.58 -1.68
C ARG A 27 9.96 3.85 -2.25
N GLY A 28 11.15 3.78 -2.84
CA GLY A 28 11.82 4.93 -3.42
C GLY A 28 13.10 4.51 -4.16
N TYR A 29 13.36 5.13 -5.31
CA TYR A 29 14.46 4.76 -6.20
C TYR A 29 15.06 5.95 -6.96
N ASP A 30 14.76 7.19 -6.56
CA ASP A 30 15.24 8.41 -7.22
C ASP A 30 16.69 8.74 -6.82
N SER A 31 17.03 8.41 -5.60
CA SER A 31 18.37 8.52 -5.06
C SER A 31 18.49 7.66 -3.79
N ALA A 32 19.72 7.35 -3.39
CA ALA A 32 20.00 6.59 -2.19
C ALA A 32 21.27 7.09 -1.51
N GLY A 33 21.44 6.76 -0.23
CA GLY A 33 22.67 7.05 0.48
C GLY A 33 22.78 6.36 1.82
N LEU A 34 24.01 6.31 2.33
CA LEU A 34 24.40 5.73 3.61
C LEU A 34 25.20 6.75 4.43
N ALA A 35 25.04 6.67 5.73
CA ALA A 35 26.00 7.22 6.69
C ALA A 35 26.45 6.07 7.59
N VAL A 36 27.76 5.84 7.69
CA VAL A 36 28.33 4.78 8.51
C VAL A 36 29.44 5.35 9.38
N ARG A 37 29.54 4.85 10.59
CA ARG A 37 30.50 5.34 11.59
C ARG A 37 31.42 4.24 12.08
N ASP A 38 32.71 4.56 12.10
CA ASP A 38 33.80 3.74 12.64
C ASP A 38 34.33 4.37 13.95
N GLY A 39 33.85 3.85 15.07
CA GLY A 39 34.23 4.32 16.40
C GLY A 39 34.04 5.83 16.60
N GLU A 40 35.07 6.51 17.07
CA GLU A 40 35.06 7.97 17.40
C GLU A 40 35.10 8.90 16.18
N ARG A 41 35.24 8.37 14.96
CA ARG A 41 35.28 9.19 13.74
C ARG A 41 33.91 9.76 13.43
N VAL A 42 33.87 10.92 12.75
CA VAL A 42 32.61 11.44 12.21
C VAL A 42 32.04 10.48 11.18
N PRO A 43 30.69 10.37 11.04
CA PRO A 43 30.08 9.49 10.05
C PRO A 43 30.58 9.80 8.63
N GLU A 44 30.96 8.74 7.90
CA GLU A 44 31.20 8.81 6.47
C GLU A 44 29.84 8.77 5.75
N VAL A 45 29.61 9.71 4.83
CA VAL A 45 28.35 9.83 4.08
C VAL A 45 28.63 9.63 2.60
N VAL A 46 27.97 8.66 1.98
CA VAL A 46 28.03 8.37 0.55
C VAL A 46 26.61 8.41 -0.02
N LYS A 47 26.45 9.16 -1.12
CA LYS A 47 25.16 9.35 -1.80
C LYS A 47 25.28 9.04 -3.29
N ALA A 48 24.16 8.65 -3.90
CA ALA A 48 24.06 8.41 -5.34
C ALA A 48 22.69 8.86 -5.86
N LYS A 49 22.66 9.46 -7.05
CA LYS A 49 21.42 9.67 -7.81
C LYS A 49 21.04 8.37 -8.53
N GLY A 50 19.76 8.07 -8.61
CA GLY A 50 19.22 6.90 -9.27
C GLY A 50 19.00 5.72 -8.33
N ARG A 51 18.82 4.53 -8.90
CA ARG A 51 18.52 3.30 -8.16
C ARG A 51 19.66 2.91 -7.20
N LEU A 52 19.32 2.07 -6.22
CA LEU A 52 20.25 1.60 -5.18
C LEU A 52 21.55 1.01 -5.75
N ARG A 53 21.49 0.40 -6.93
CA ARG A 53 22.67 -0.13 -7.62
C ARG A 53 23.79 0.91 -7.76
N ALA A 54 23.46 2.17 -8.07
CA ALA A 54 24.46 3.23 -8.20
C ALA A 54 25.20 3.51 -6.86
N LEU A 55 24.49 3.41 -5.73
CA LEU A 55 25.08 3.51 -4.40
C LEU A 55 25.94 2.28 -4.07
N ALA A 56 25.45 1.08 -4.38
CA ALA A 56 26.20 -0.17 -4.18
C ALA A 56 27.53 -0.17 -4.95
N GLU A 57 27.53 0.28 -6.21
CA GLU A 57 28.74 0.44 -7.03
C GLU A 57 29.72 1.45 -6.41
N LYS A 58 29.23 2.63 -5.95
CA LYS A 58 30.08 3.64 -5.27
C LYS A 58 30.72 3.16 -3.97
N THR A 59 30.06 2.26 -3.26
CA THR A 59 30.50 1.75 -1.96
C THR A 59 31.19 0.39 -2.04
N ASP A 60 31.47 -0.13 -3.24
CA ASP A 60 31.93 -1.50 -3.46
C ASP A 60 31.07 -2.53 -2.69
N ASN A 61 29.76 -2.46 -2.87
CA ASN A 61 28.77 -3.23 -2.14
C ASN A 61 28.91 -3.12 -0.61
N GLY A 62 29.21 -1.92 -0.13
CA GLY A 62 29.42 -1.59 1.28
C GLY A 62 30.82 -1.88 1.83
N ARG A 63 31.71 -2.52 1.07
CA ARG A 63 33.07 -2.89 1.55
C ARG A 63 33.97 -1.68 1.73
N ALA A 64 33.75 -0.61 0.98
CA ALA A 64 34.53 0.61 1.07
C ALA A 64 34.23 1.42 2.35
N MET A 65 33.08 1.20 2.99
CA MET A 65 32.67 1.92 4.20
C MET A 65 32.83 1.03 5.43
N ARG A 66 33.68 1.42 6.37
CA ARG A 66 33.92 0.67 7.61
C ARG A 66 33.13 1.26 8.76
N GLY A 67 32.63 0.42 9.64
CA GLY A 67 31.92 0.82 10.86
C GLY A 67 30.78 -0.11 11.20
N ASN A 68 30.37 -0.07 12.45
CA ASN A 68 29.38 -0.96 13.04
C ASN A 68 28.07 -0.24 13.45
N CYS A 69 27.99 1.05 13.18
CA CYS A 69 26.78 1.86 13.41
C CYS A 69 26.50 2.71 12.17
N GLY A 70 25.25 2.72 11.69
CA GLY A 70 24.92 3.49 10.51
C GLY A 70 23.43 3.56 10.19
N ILE A 71 23.11 4.50 9.30
CA ILE A 71 21.75 4.74 8.76
C ILE A 71 21.80 4.81 7.24
N GLY A 72 20.75 4.37 6.60
CA GLY A 72 20.62 4.38 5.15
C GLY A 72 19.22 4.77 4.69
N HIS A 73 19.14 5.23 3.45
CA HIS A 73 17.89 5.75 2.88
C HIS A 73 17.78 5.52 1.39
N THR A 74 16.59 5.17 0.92
CA THR A 74 16.17 5.28 -0.49
C THR A 74 15.11 6.36 -0.60
N ARG A 75 15.32 7.31 -1.51
CA ARG A 75 14.51 8.51 -1.61
C ARG A 75 13.48 8.41 -2.75
N TRP A 76 12.28 8.86 -2.44
CA TRP A 76 11.27 9.34 -3.37
C TRP A 76 11.19 10.86 -3.23
N ALA A 77 11.50 11.60 -4.29
CA ALA A 77 11.60 13.04 -4.22
C ALA A 77 10.23 13.71 -3.99
N THR A 78 10.14 14.49 -2.90
CA THR A 78 9.01 15.37 -2.59
C THR A 78 9.44 16.84 -2.66
N HIS A 79 10.57 17.19 -2.04
CA HIS A 79 11.19 18.52 -2.02
C HIS A 79 12.58 18.47 -2.64
N GLY A 80 12.83 19.27 -3.67
CA GLY A 80 14.07 19.27 -4.42
C GLY A 80 14.17 18.11 -5.42
N GLU A 81 14.75 18.37 -6.60
CA GLU A 81 14.92 17.38 -7.66
C GLU A 81 15.79 16.19 -7.23
N PRO A 82 15.67 15.02 -7.90
CA PRO A 82 16.58 13.90 -7.70
C PRO A 82 18.03 14.28 -8.04
N SER A 83 18.87 14.40 -7.01
CA SER A 83 20.30 14.72 -7.11
C SER A 83 21.08 14.15 -5.92
N GLU A 84 22.41 14.11 -6.00
CA GLU A 84 23.23 13.68 -4.86
C GLU A 84 23.12 14.65 -3.68
N ASN A 85 23.01 15.96 -3.94
CA ASN A 85 22.86 16.96 -2.88
C ASN A 85 21.54 16.76 -2.11
N ASN A 86 20.46 16.47 -2.82
CA ASN A 86 19.13 16.26 -2.25
C ASN A 86 18.89 14.83 -1.76
N ALA A 87 19.82 13.88 -2.00
CA ALA A 87 19.75 12.54 -1.44
C ALA A 87 20.04 12.56 0.07
N HIS A 88 19.39 11.65 0.81
CA HIS A 88 19.69 11.39 2.22
C HIS A 88 20.89 10.42 2.35
N PRO A 89 21.59 10.39 3.49
CA PRO A 89 21.43 11.22 4.69
C PRO A 89 21.82 12.69 4.50
N HIS A 90 21.18 13.61 5.25
CA HIS A 90 21.61 14.99 5.40
C HIS A 90 22.46 15.17 6.66
N CYS A 91 23.34 16.16 6.65
CA CYS A 91 24.26 16.39 7.76
C CYS A 91 24.50 17.89 7.99
N THR A 92 25.00 18.23 9.17
CA THR A 92 25.60 19.52 9.46
C THR A 92 26.97 19.66 8.77
N ASP A 93 27.46 20.86 8.63
CA ASP A 93 28.71 21.15 7.92
C ASP A 93 29.93 20.43 8.57
N ASP A 94 29.93 20.29 9.90
CA ASP A 94 30.91 19.55 10.68
C ASP A 94 30.58 18.07 10.89
N ARG A 95 29.47 17.58 10.31
CA ARG A 95 28.92 16.24 10.49
C ARG A 95 28.68 15.83 11.95
N SER A 96 28.45 16.82 12.83
CA SER A 96 28.11 16.55 14.23
C SER A 96 26.74 15.89 14.38
N VAL A 97 25.82 16.19 13.47
CA VAL A 97 24.50 15.56 13.36
C VAL A 97 24.29 15.08 11.94
N VAL A 98 23.91 13.81 11.79
CA VAL A 98 23.60 13.17 10.51
C VAL A 98 22.27 12.45 10.64
N ALA A 99 21.33 12.67 9.70
CA ALA A 99 20.03 12.04 9.78
C ALA A 99 19.43 11.66 8.42
N VAL A 100 18.51 10.70 8.49
CA VAL A 100 17.58 10.34 7.42
C VAL A 100 16.15 10.64 7.88
N HIS A 101 15.27 10.92 6.94
CA HIS A 101 13.91 11.35 7.19
C HIS A 101 12.95 10.79 6.15
N ASN A 102 11.83 10.24 6.61
CA ASN A 102 10.63 9.99 5.81
C ASN A 102 9.53 10.93 6.31
N GLY A 103 8.86 11.62 5.41
CA GLY A 103 7.78 12.55 5.74
C GLY A 103 7.87 13.86 4.99
N ILE A 104 7.08 14.82 5.43
CA ILE A 104 7.07 16.20 4.93
C ILE A 104 7.02 17.16 6.13
N ILE A 105 7.94 18.11 6.15
CA ILE A 105 7.97 19.20 7.14
C ILE A 105 7.32 20.42 6.52
N GLU A 106 6.04 20.64 6.78
CA GLU A 106 5.21 21.67 6.15
C GLU A 106 5.73 23.09 6.39
N ASN A 107 6.28 23.35 7.57
CA ASN A 107 6.78 24.67 7.96
C ASN A 107 8.31 24.82 7.77
N TYR A 108 8.94 24.01 6.90
CA TYR A 108 10.39 24.00 6.72
C TYR A 108 10.94 25.37 6.28
N GLN A 109 10.22 26.13 5.46
CA GLN A 109 10.68 27.45 5.02
C GLN A 109 10.79 28.44 6.18
N GLU A 110 9.79 28.47 7.06
CA GLU A 110 9.82 29.31 8.27
C GLU A 110 11.01 28.95 9.18
N ILE A 111 11.23 27.65 9.37
CA ILE A 111 12.36 27.15 10.17
C ILE A 111 13.69 27.50 9.51
N ARG A 112 13.82 27.30 8.19
CA ARG A 112 15.00 27.63 7.39
C ARG A 112 15.39 29.11 7.53
N GLU A 113 14.43 30.03 7.40
CA GLU A 113 14.67 31.45 7.55
C GLU A 113 15.20 31.81 8.95
N LYS A 114 14.65 31.18 9.99
CA LYS A 114 15.12 31.36 11.37
C LYS A 114 16.55 30.84 11.56
N LEU A 115 16.85 29.67 10.99
CA LEU A 115 18.20 29.08 11.07
C LEU A 115 19.23 29.93 10.31
N ILE A 116 18.89 30.49 9.14
CA ILE A 116 19.77 31.42 8.40
C ILE A 116 20.10 32.63 9.25
N LYS A 117 19.14 33.23 9.97
CA LYS A 117 19.36 34.33 10.89
C LYS A 117 20.26 33.95 12.07
N ASN A 118 20.38 32.67 12.39
CA ASN A 118 21.29 32.13 13.41
C ASN A 118 22.63 31.63 12.82
N GLY A 119 22.92 31.93 11.55
CA GLY A 119 24.21 31.66 10.92
C GLY A 119 24.30 30.29 10.20
N TYR A 120 23.23 29.56 10.06
CA TYR A 120 23.22 28.30 9.32
C TYR A 120 23.19 28.53 7.80
N THR A 121 23.93 27.74 7.07
CA THR A 121 23.92 27.66 5.60
C THR A 121 23.18 26.39 5.17
N PHE A 122 22.78 26.30 3.92
CA PHE A 122 22.07 25.14 3.37
C PHE A 122 22.63 24.76 2.01
N TYR A 123 22.89 23.47 1.79
CA TYR A 123 23.45 22.93 0.56
C TYR A 123 22.41 22.20 -0.30
N SER A 124 21.23 21.92 0.25
CA SER A 124 20.15 21.22 -0.43
C SER A 124 18.84 22.01 -0.43
N ASP A 125 17.90 21.55 -1.25
CA ASP A 125 16.54 22.11 -1.33
C ASP A 125 15.54 21.31 -0.47
N THR A 126 16.01 20.38 0.37
CA THR A 126 15.16 19.48 1.11
C THR A 126 14.73 20.07 2.47
N ASP A 127 13.51 19.72 2.87
CA ASP A 127 12.98 19.95 4.20
C ASP A 127 13.77 19.18 5.28
N THR A 128 14.35 18.03 4.91
CA THR A 128 15.16 17.19 5.82
C THR A 128 16.42 17.88 6.29
N GLU A 129 17.15 18.59 5.42
CA GLU A 129 18.32 19.37 5.88
C GLU A 129 17.93 20.40 6.92
N VAL A 130 16.73 20.99 6.78
CA VAL A 130 16.20 21.94 7.75
C VAL A 130 15.97 21.27 9.11
N ALA A 131 15.40 20.05 9.14
CA ALA A 131 15.22 19.30 10.37
C ALA A 131 16.55 18.96 11.04
N VAL A 132 17.55 18.50 10.27
CA VAL A 132 18.90 18.18 10.79
C VAL A 132 19.55 19.40 11.44
N LYS A 133 19.50 20.55 10.76
CA LYS A 133 20.08 21.80 11.29
C LYS A 133 19.27 22.38 12.45
N LEU A 134 17.98 22.13 12.54
CA LEU A 134 17.15 22.47 13.70
C LEU A 134 17.54 21.65 14.93
N ILE A 135 17.75 20.34 14.76
CA ILE A 135 18.22 19.44 15.82
C ILE A 135 19.60 19.89 16.32
N ASP A 136 20.54 20.17 15.42
CA ASP A 136 21.85 20.65 15.75
C ASP A 136 21.80 22.01 16.49
N HIS A 137 20.90 22.91 16.04
CA HIS A 137 20.71 24.21 16.72
C HIS A 137 20.33 24.03 18.20
N TYR A 138 19.37 23.13 18.47
CA TYR A 138 18.98 22.87 19.85
C TYR A 138 20.05 22.11 20.63
N TYR A 139 20.71 21.13 20.00
CA TYR A 139 21.81 20.37 20.59
C TYR A 139 22.95 21.29 21.09
N LYS A 140 23.38 22.21 20.22
CA LYS A 140 24.44 23.19 20.57
C LYS A 140 23.99 24.26 21.57
N LYS A 141 22.71 24.66 21.49
CA LYS A 141 22.21 25.78 22.30
C LYS A 141 21.95 25.40 23.76
N TYR A 142 21.39 24.23 24.00
CA TYR A 142 20.96 23.82 25.35
C TYR A 142 21.93 22.84 25.98
N ASN A 143 22.65 22.06 25.20
CA ASN A 143 23.62 21.05 25.63
C ASN A 143 23.08 20.01 26.62
N ASP A 144 21.76 19.69 26.50
CA ASP A 144 21.02 18.73 27.34
C ASP A 144 20.96 17.33 26.71
N GLY A 145 21.71 17.10 25.62
CA GLY A 145 21.86 15.82 24.94
C GLY A 145 20.93 15.63 23.74
N PRO A 146 21.07 14.47 23.04
CA PRO A 146 20.33 14.18 21.80
C PRO A 146 18.82 14.15 21.96
N LEU A 147 18.29 13.54 23.02
CA LEU A 147 16.86 13.39 23.25
C LEU A 147 16.19 14.76 23.45
N ASP A 148 16.80 15.66 24.23
CA ASP A 148 16.29 17.02 24.42
C ASP A 148 16.28 17.80 23.10
N ALA A 149 17.37 17.73 22.35
CA ALA A 149 17.46 18.41 21.05
C ALA A 149 16.39 17.93 20.06
N MET A 150 16.16 16.62 20.01
CA MET A 150 15.12 16.02 19.16
C MET A 150 13.71 16.37 19.65
N ALA A 151 13.42 16.28 20.94
CA ALA A 151 12.11 16.64 21.50
C ALA A 151 11.77 18.12 21.20
N ARG A 152 12.73 19.05 21.37
CA ARG A 152 12.54 20.47 21.00
C ARG A 152 12.31 20.66 19.51
N ALA A 153 13.00 19.92 18.66
CA ALA A 153 12.77 19.95 17.22
C ALA A 153 11.37 19.45 16.87
N MET A 154 10.92 18.33 17.45
CA MET A 154 9.58 17.78 17.26
C MET A 154 8.49 18.78 17.62
N MET A 155 8.62 19.51 18.72
CA MET A 155 7.67 20.55 19.13
C MET A 155 7.59 21.74 18.15
N ARG A 156 8.57 21.92 17.28
CA ARG A 156 8.65 23.03 16.31
C ARG A 156 8.23 22.62 14.90
N ILE A 157 8.42 21.37 14.56
CA ILE A 157 8.08 20.81 13.26
C ILE A 157 6.56 20.64 13.17
N ARG A 158 5.98 21.09 12.05
CA ARG A 158 4.62 20.74 11.64
C ARG A 158 4.70 19.80 10.44
N GLY A 159 3.84 18.80 10.42
CA GLY A 159 3.81 17.77 9.39
C GLY A 159 4.18 16.39 9.92
N THR A 160 4.63 15.51 9.04
CA THR A 160 4.88 14.11 9.35
C THR A 160 6.37 13.79 9.28
N TYR A 161 6.86 12.92 10.16
CA TYR A 161 8.25 12.49 10.14
C TYR A 161 8.47 11.11 10.75
N ALA A 162 9.44 10.39 10.19
CA ALA A 162 10.19 9.32 10.82
C ALA A 162 11.66 9.66 10.65
N LEU A 163 12.34 9.94 11.75
CA LEU A 163 13.72 10.40 11.80
C LEU A 163 14.61 9.31 12.42
N ALA A 164 15.77 9.04 11.80
CA ALA A 164 16.86 8.32 12.43
C ALA A 164 18.10 9.21 12.39
N VAL A 165 18.68 9.47 13.56
CA VAL A 165 19.68 10.51 13.80
C VAL A 165 20.90 9.93 14.49
N MET A 166 22.08 10.24 13.98
CA MET A 166 23.39 9.94 14.58
C MET A 166 24.04 11.24 15.06
N PHE A 167 24.59 11.23 16.28
CA PHE A 167 25.33 12.35 16.85
C PHE A 167 26.80 11.98 17.02
N LYS A 168 27.69 12.92 16.72
CA LYS A 168 29.13 12.71 16.80
C LYS A 168 29.60 12.24 18.18
N ASP A 169 29.01 12.75 19.25
CA ASP A 169 29.41 12.45 20.63
C ASP A 169 28.83 11.13 21.16
N TYR A 170 28.03 10.42 20.36
CA TYR A 170 27.38 9.14 20.69
C TYR A 170 27.71 8.08 19.62
N PRO A 171 28.91 7.47 19.66
CA PRO A 171 29.47 6.72 18.53
C PRO A 171 28.74 5.45 18.15
N GLU A 172 28.09 4.77 19.04
CA GLU A 172 27.43 3.48 18.78
C GLU A 172 25.91 3.57 18.93
N GLU A 173 25.38 4.79 18.94
CA GLU A 173 23.97 5.04 19.20
C GLU A 173 23.26 5.65 18.00
N ILE A 174 22.00 5.25 17.82
CA ILE A 174 21.07 5.87 16.89
C ILE A 174 19.86 6.33 17.68
N PHE A 175 19.45 7.56 17.43
CA PHE A 175 18.27 8.16 18.03
C PHE A 175 17.17 8.22 16.98
N VAL A 176 15.92 7.92 17.37
CA VAL A 176 14.77 7.92 16.47
C VAL A 176 13.65 8.77 17.03
N ALA A 177 12.84 9.32 16.14
CA ALA A 177 11.62 10.05 16.48
C ALA A 177 10.56 9.83 15.40
N ARG A 178 9.28 9.80 15.79
CA ARG A 178 8.20 9.50 14.85
C ARG A 178 6.97 10.40 15.05
N GLN A 179 6.39 10.79 13.91
CA GLN A 179 5.06 11.36 13.78
C GLN A 179 4.45 10.92 12.44
N ASP A 180 3.42 10.08 12.47
CA ASP A 180 2.57 9.65 11.33
C ASP A 180 3.28 8.98 10.13
N ASN A 181 4.57 8.65 10.23
CA ASN A 181 5.28 7.83 9.24
C ASN A 181 5.73 6.50 9.85
N PRO A 182 5.70 5.38 9.11
CA PRO A 182 6.05 4.08 9.65
C PRO A 182 7.53 4.00 10.02
N MET A 183 7.80 3.45 11.21
CA MET A 183 9.13 3.08 11.70
C MET A 183 9.00 1.91 12.67
N ILE A 184 9.82 0.89 12.44
CA ILE A 184 9.87 -0.35 13.20
C ILE A 184 11.29 -0.52 13.72
N ILE A 185 11.43 -0.95 14.96
CA ILE A 185 12.72 -1.19 15.60
C ILE A 185 12.85 -2.67 15.85
N GLY A 186 13.81 -3.32 15.18
CA GLY A 186 14.14 -4.73 15.38
C GLY A 186 15.21 -4.90 16.48
N VAL A 187 15.08 -5.95 17.27
CA VAL A 187 16.03 -6.30 18.34
C VAL A 187 16.57 -7.71 18.12
N GLY A 188 17.90 -7.80 17.99
CA GLY A 188 18.66 -9.03 17.95
C GLY A 188 19.56 -9.19 19.19
N GLU A 189 20.36 -10.25 19.21
CA GLU A 189 21.33 -10.47 20.29
C GLU A 189 22.57 -9.57 20.06
N GLY A 190 22.70 -8.53 20.86
CA GLY A 190 23.75 -7.52 20.71
C GLY A 190 23.62 -6.61 19.50
N GLU A 191 22.44 -6.56 18.86
CA GLU A 191 22.19 -5.81 17.65
C GLU A 191 20.82 -5.14 17.67
N SER A 192 20.76 -3.92 17.17
CA SER A 192 19.49 -3.20 16.96
C SER A 192 19.37 -2.72 15.52
N PHE A 193 18.16 -2.79 14.99
CA PHE A 193 17.82 -2.46 13.61
C PHE A 193 16.71 -1.42 13.57
N ILE A 194 16.70 -0.60 12.54
CA ILE A 194 15.61 0.32 12.20
C ILE A 194 15.17 -0.01 10.78
N ALA A 195 13.87 -0.04 10.55
CA ALA A 195 13.33 -0.10 9.20
C ALA A 195 11.99 0.64 9.11
N SER A 196 11.72 1.19 7.94
CA SER A 196 10.39 1.78 7.64
C SER A 196 9.35 0.74 7.25
N ASP A 197 9.74 -0.54 7.11
CA ASP A 197 8.86 -1.68 6.83
C ASP A 197 9.49 -2.98 7.37
N VAL A 198 8.71 -4.06 7.42
CA VAL A 198 9.11 -5.36 7.98
C VAL A 198 10.17 -6.11 7.17
N PRO A 199 10.11 -6.19 5.81
CA PRO A 199 10.98 -7.05 5.02
C PRO A 199 12.50 -6.90 5.26
N PRO A 200 13.06 -5.71 5.54
CA PRO A 200 14.47 -5.55 5.88
C PRO A 200 14.91 -6.24 7.17
N LEU A 201 13.98 -6.43 8.12
CA LEU A 201 14.27 -6.97 9.45
C LEU A 201 14.29 -8.50 9.47
N LEU A 202 13.45 -9.16 8.66
CA LEU A 202 13.20 -10.60 8.67
C LEU A 202 14.46 -11.48 8.60
N PRO A 203 15.54 -11.13 7.85
CA PRO A 203 16.77 -11.91 7.83
C PRO A 203 17.54 -11.91 9.16
N TYR A 204 17.28 -10.93 10.03
CA TYR A 204 18.06 -10.70 11.25
C TYR A 204 17.24 -10.95 12.51
N THR A 205 15.99 -10.51 12.55
CA THR A 205 15.13 -10.68 13.72
C THR A 205 13.65 -10.65 13.35
N ARG A 206 12.85 -11.34 14.17
CA ARG A 206 11.38 -11.25 14.14
C ARG A 206 10.82 -10.49 15.35
N LYS A 207 11.70 -10.09 16.29
CA LYS A 207 11.32 -9.36 17.50
C LYS A 207 11.39 -7.86 17.21
N VAL A 208 10.27 -7.18 17.33
CA VAL A 208 10.17 -5.77 16.97
C VAL A 208 9.39 -4.94 17.97
N TYR A 209 9.71 -3.66 18.03
CA TYR A 209 8.92 -2.63 18.66
C TYR A 209 8.32 -1.69 17.61
N TYR A 210 7.07 -1.32 17.79
CA TYR A 210 6.42 -0.26 17.04
C TYR A 210 6.52 1.05 17.84
N ILE A 211 7.23 2.04 17.29
CA ILE A 211 7.31 3.36 17.88
C ILE A 211 6.03 4.14 17.58
N GLY A 212 5.45 4.80 18.57
CA GLY A 212 4.23 5.60 18.47
C GLY A 212 4.48 7.03 17.99
N ASN A 213 3.39 7.80 17.83
CA ASN A 213 3.51 9.22 17.53
C ASN A 213 4.01 10.02 18.73
N GLN A 214 4.84 11.01 18.46
CA GLN A 214 5.49 11.85 19.48
C GLN A 214 6.34 11.05 20.48
N GLU A 215 6.84 9.92 20.07
CA GLU A 215 7.79 9.12 20.83
C GLU A 215 9.19 9.24 20.26
N LEU A 216 10.17 9.10 21.15
CA LEU A 216 11.59 9.01 20.84
C LEU A 216 12.13 7.63 21.23
N GLY A 217 13.21 7.22 20.59
CA GLY A 217 13.92 6.00 20.94
C GLY A 217 15.42 6.21 20.89
N ARG A 218 16.15 5.52 21.77
CA ARG A 218 17.60 5.39 21.78
C ARG A 218 17.96 3.93 21.58
N LEU A 219 18.77 3.65 20.58
CA LEU A 219 19.24 2.32 20.22
C LEU A 219 20.73 2.20 20.44
N HIS A 220 21.15 1.16 21.15
CA HIS A 220 22.55 0.81 21.38
C HIS A 220 22.71 -0.72 21.44
N LYS A 221 23.29 -1.35 20.43
CA LYS A 221 23.71 -2.77 20.40
C LYS A 221 22.76 -3.76 21.08
N GLY A 222 21.51 -3.84 20.65
CA GLY A 222 20.49 -4.72 21.21
C GLY A 222 19.67 -4.12 22.36
N GLU A 223 20.11 -3.02 22.93
CA GLU A 223 19.38 -2.25 23.93
C GLU A 223 18.57 -1.15 23.26
N VAL A 224 17.29 -1.06 23.59
CA VAL A 224 16.38 -0.02 23.08
C VAL A 224 15.60 0.58 24.23
N THR A 225 15.66 1.89 24.36
CA THR A 225 14.88 2.63 25.35
C THR A 225 13.99 3.63 24.65
N PHE A 226 12.74 3.73 25.07
CA PHE A 226 11.75 4.63 24.49
C PHE A 226 11.37 5.74 25.47
N TYR A 227 11.05 6.91 24.91
CA TYR A 227 10.68 8.09 25.67
C TYR A 227 9.48 8.78 25.02
N ASN A 228 8.63 9.41 25.86
CA ASN A 228 7.64 10.35 25.37
C ASN A 228 8.29 11.70 25.01
N ILE A 229 7.51 12.66 24.51
CA ILE A 229 8.02 13.99 24.12
C ILE A 229 8.56 14.79 25.32
N ASP A 230 8.11 14.49 26.53
CA ASP A 230 8.60 15.10 27.79
C ASP A 230 9.87 14.39 28.30
N GLN A 231 10.43 13.46 27.54
CA GLN A 231 11.64 12.67 27.81
C GLN A 231 11.49 11.72 29.02
N GLU A 232 10.28 11.37 29.39
CA GLU A 232 10.03 10.33 30.37
C GLU A 232 10.12 8.96 29.69
N GLU A 233 10.80 8.01 30.32
CA GLU A 233 10.94 6.65 29.82
C GLU A 233 9.59 5.93 29.77
N ILE A 234 9.28 5.30 28.64
CA ILE A 234 8.05 4.53 28.43
C ILE A 234 8.37 3.06 28.12
N GLN A 235 7.54 2.17 28.60
CA GLN A 235 7.64 0.74 28.30
C GLN A 235 6.87 0.40 27.03
N LYS A 236 7.46 -0.44 26.19
CA LYS A 236 6.85 -0.92 24.94
C LYS A 236 6.75 -2.43 24.94
N GLU A 237 5.71 -2.94 24.34
CA GLU A 237 5.54 -4.37 24.11
C GLU A 237 6.43 -4.85 22.94
N LEU A 238 7.13 -5.95 23.17
CA LEU A 238 7.92 -6.62 22.15
C LEU A 238 7.02 -7.56 21.35
N VAL A 239 6.84 -7.28 20.07
CA VAL A 239 5.99 -8.05 19.16
C VAL A 239 6.82 -9.02 18.34
N THR A 240 6.34 -10.25 18.14
CA THR A 240 6.97 -11.21 17.22
C THR A 240 6.25 -11.21 15.88
N ILE A 241 7.00 -11.01 14.81
CA ILE A 241 6.48 -11.04 13.43
C ILE A 241 6.39 -12.49 12.98
N GLU A 242 5.20 -12.93 12.58
CA GLU A 242 4.94 -14.30 12.12
C GLU A 242 5.16 -14.51 10.62
N TRP A 243 5.50 -13.45 9.87
CA TRP A 243 5.70 -13.57 8.42
C TRP A 243 6.86 -14.49 8.08
N ASP A 244 6.64 -15.32 7.04
CA ASP A 244 7.68 -16.14 6.45
C ASP A 244 8.61 -15.27 5.59
N ALA A 245 9.93 -15.36 5.83
CA ALA A 245 10.93 -14.63 5.04
C ALA A 245 10.95 -15.09 3.58
N GLU A 246 10.69 -16.39 3.32
CA GLU A 246 10.61 -16.93 1.96
C GLU A 246 9.43 -16.38 1.16
N ALA A 247 8.34 -16.01 1.84
CA ALA A 247 7.19 -15.39 1.20
C ALA A 247 7.52 -14.02 0.56
N ALA A 248 8.54 -13.34 1.04
CA ALA A 248 9.02 -12.06 0.48
C ALA A 248 10.05 -12.25 -0.66
N GLU A 249 10.24 -13.46 -1.17
CA GLU A 249 11.12 -13.78 -2.31
C GLU A 249 10.31 -14.10 -3.57
N LYS A 250 10.94 -14.02 -4.75
CA LYS A 250 10.24 -14.27 -6.03
C LYS A 250 9.84 -15.74 -6.26
N GLY A 251 10.41 -16.68 -5.53
CA GLY A 251 10.03 -18.11 -5.58
C GLY A 251 10.09 -18.74 -6.98
N GLY A 252 11.05 -18.34 -7.82
CA GLY A 252 11.21 -18.84 -9.20
C GLY A 252 10.42 -18.08 -10.27
N TYR A 253 9.59 -17.12 -9.91
CA TYR A 253 8.90 -16.24 -10.85
C TYR A 253 9.83 -15.13 -11.36
N GLU A 254 9.57 -14.64 -12.57
CA GLU A 254 10.36 -13.55 -13.17
C GLU A 254 10.17 -12.23 -12.40
N HIS A 255 8.92 -11.94 -12.00
CA HIS A 255 8.52 -10.71 -11.29
C HIS A 255 7.69 -11.04 -10.05
N PHE A 256 7.71 -10.14 -9.05
CA PHE A 256 6.82 -10.23 -7.89
C PHE A 256 5.36 -10.17 -8.29
N MET A 257 4.99 -9.28 -9.22
CA MET A 257 3.60 -9.13 -9.64
C MET A 257 3.00 -10.45 -10.14
N ILE A 258 3.70 -11.18 -11.01
CA ILE A 258 3.17 -12.46 -11.52
C ILE A 258 3.12 -13.53 -10.43
N LYS A 259 4.10 -13.56 -9.51
CA LYS A 259 4.04 -14.41 -8.31
C LYS A 259 2.79 -14.12 -7.50
N GLU A 260 2.54 -12.83 -7.20
CA GLU A 260 1.41 -12.38 -6.38
C GLU A 260 0.06 -12.64 -7.06
N ILE A 261 -0.01 -12.56 -8.40
CA ILE A 261 -1.18 -13.00 -9.16
C ILE A 261 -1.42 -14.51 -8.96
N HIS A 262 -0.36 -15.35 -8.97
CA HIS A 262 -0.48 -16.80 -8.74
C HIS A 262 -0.70 -17.17 -7.26
N GLU A 263 -0.41 -16.28 -6.33
CA GLU A 263 -0.69 -16.48 -4.90
C GLU A 263 -2.15 -16.18 -4.53
N GLN A 264 -2.96 -15.60 -5.41
CA GLN A 264 -4.36 -15.25 -5.13
C GLN A 264 -5.20 -16.43 -4.61
N PRO A 265 -5.11 -17.65 -5.16
CA PRO A 265 -5.89 -18.79 -4.64
C PRO A 265 -5.59 -19.06 -3.15
N ARG A 266 -4.32 -19.01 -2.77
CA ARG A 266 -3.90 -19.18 -1.38
C ARG A 266 -4.37 -18.00 -0.52
N ALA A 267 -4.11 -16.77 -0.95
CA ALA A 267 -4.47 -15.56 -0.21
C ALA A 267 -5.98 -15.47 0.06
N VAL A 268 -6.80 -15.78 -0.96
CA VAL A 268 -8.26 -15.83 -0.81
C VAL A 268 -8.68 -16.93 0.17
N ARG A 269 -8.08 -18.11 0.09
CA ARG A 269 -8.35 -19.21 1.03
C ARG A 269 -8.01 -18.83 2.47
N ASP A 270 -6.85 -18.20 2.68
CA ASP A 270 -6.39 -17.79 4.00
C ASP A 270 -7.32 -16.70 4.58
N THR A 271 -7.79 -15.76 3.74
CA THR A 271 -8.79 -14.75 4.13
C THR A 271 -10.12 -15.38 4.53
N LEU A 272 -10.64 -16.34 3.76
CA LEU A 272 -11.88 -17.06 4.08
C LEU A 272 -11.74 -17.82 5.40
N ASN A 273 -10.65 -18.56 5.57
CA ASN A 273 -10.40 -19.38 6.76
C ASN A 273 -10.17 -18.54 8.03
N SER A 274 -9.85 -17.26 7.92
CA SER A 274 -9.67 -16.39 9.07
C SER A 274 -10.96 -16.15 9.86
N VAL A 275 -12.12 -16.21 9.19
CA VAL A 275 -13.42 -15.92 9.78
C VAL A 275 -14.48 -17.00 9.58
N ILE A 276 -14.25 -18.01 8.71
CA ILE A 276 -15.19 -19.14 8.56
C ILE A 276 -14.80 -20.22 9.55
N ARG A 277 -15.69 -20.51 10.52
CA ARG A 277 -15.52 -21.52 11.55
C ARG A 277 -16.78 -22.37 11.67
N ASP A 278 -16.63 -23.68 11.65
CA ASP A 278 -17.74 -24.63 11.80
C ASP A 278 -18.90 -24.40 10.79
N GLY A 279 -18.56 -23.96 9.55
CA GLY A 279 -19.53 -23.70 8.51
C GLY A 279 -20.27 -22.35 8.62
N HIS A 280 -19.82 -21.44 9.48
CA HIS A 280 -20.41 -20.11 9.65
C HIS A 280 -19.34 -19.01 9.60
N ILE A 281 -19.74 -17.79 9.22
CA ILE A 281 -18.88 -16.61 9.30
C ILE A 281 -18.93 -16.06 10.72
N ASP A 282 -17.78 -16.00 11.38
CA ASP A 282 -17.62 -15.43 12.71
C ASP A 282 -16.78 -14.14 12.65
N LEU A 283 -17.41 -13.00 12.91
CA LEU A 283 -16.77 -11.69 12.95
C LEU A 283 -16.44 -11.22 14.38
N THR A 284 -16.53 -12.11 15.38
CA THR A 284 -16.29 -11.75 16.78
C THR A 284 -14.85 -11.28 17.00
N GLU A 285 -13.87 -11.93 16.39
CA GLU A 285 -12.47 -11.51 16.44
C GLU A 285 -12.23 -10.15 15.74
N ALA A 286 -13.07 -9.79 14.76
CA ALA A 286 -13.06 -8.47 14.16
C ALA A 286 -13.75 -7.40 15.04
N GLY A 287 -14.32 -7.79 16.17
CA GLY A 287 -14.99 -6.91 17.14
C GLY A 287 -16.43 -6.54 16.78
N LEU A 288 -17.03 -7.12 15.74
CA LEU A 288 -18.40 -6.84 15.32
C LEU A 288 -19.38 -7.86 15.93
N SER A 289 -20.16 -7.41 16.91
CA SER A 289 -21.26 -8.23 17.46
C SER A 289 -22.52 -8.15 16.60
N ASP A 290 -23.37 -9.17 16.69
CA ASP A 290 -24.68 -9.20 16.02
C ASP A 290 -25.54 -7.99 16.35
N ASP A 291 -25.50 -7.48 17.58
CA ASP A 291 -26.29 -6.31 17.98
C ASP A 291 -25.81 -5.04 17.28
N VAL A 292 -24.49 -4.88 17.11
CA VAL A 292 -23.93 -3.80 16.30
C VAL A 292 -24.41 -3.92 14.86
N ILE A 293 -24.30 -5.11 14.25
CA ILE A 293 -24.73 -5.36 12.86
C ILE A 293 -26.22 -5.04 12.69
N ARG A 294 -27.10 -5.49 13.61
CA ARG A 294 -28.54 -5.21 13.55
C ARG A 294 -28.86 -3.72 13.67
N SER A 295 -28.04 -2.96 14.39
CA SER A 295 -28.25 -1.53 14.63
C SER A 295 -27.84 -0.64 13.43
N LEU A 296 -27.00 -1.16 12.51
CA LEU A 296 -26.47 -0.38 11.41
C LEU A 296 -27.57 0.14 10.47
N LYS A 297 -27.54 1.44 10.23
CA LYS A 297 -28.43 2.12 9.28
C LYS A 297 -27.72 2.51 7.99
N ARG A 298 -26.41 2.72 8.05
CA ARG A 298 -25.59 3.15 6.92
C ARG A 298 -24.14 2.72 7.09
N ILE A 299 -23.48 2.46 5.98
CA ILE A 299 -22.04 2.19 5.93
C ILE A 299 -21.38 3.22 5.01
N TYR A 300 -20.24 3.74 5.43
CA TYR A 300 -19.33 4.51 4.60
C TYR A 300 -18.07 3.68 4.37
N ILE A 301 -17.70 3.42 3.12
CA ILE A 301 -16.45 2.77 2.77
C ILE A 301 -15.52 3.84 2.22
N VAL A 302 -14.35 4.00 2.84
CA VAL A 302 -13.41 5.07 2.48
C VAL A 302 -12.05 4.47 2.19
N ALA A 303 -11.50 4.73 1.00
CA ALA A 303 -10.26 4.12 0.54
C ALA A 303 -9.61 4.92 -0.60
N CYS A 304 -8.42 4.46 -1.04
CA CYS A 304 -7.67 5.01 -2.17
C CYS A 304 -7.37 3.92 -3.21
N GLY A 305 -7.34 4.28 -4.50
CA GLY A 305 -6.87 3.42 -5.59
C GLY A 305 -7.66 2.09 -5.69
N SER A 306 -6.95 0.98 -5.80
CA SER A 306 -7.56 -0.35 -5.90
C SER A 306 -8.45 -0.70 -4.71
N ALA A 307 -8.10 -0.25 -3.50
CA ALA A 307 -8.93 -0.46 -2.31
C ALA A 307 -10.29 0.29 -2.42
N TYR A 308 -10.31 1.46 -3.07
CA TYR A 308 -11.56 2.15 -3.39
C TYR A 308 -12.43 1.33 -4.36
N HIS A 309 -11.82 0.72 -5.39
CA HIS A 309 -12.56 -0.15 -6.34
C HIS A 309 -13.10 -1.41 -5.65
N ALA A 310 -12.34 -2.00 -4.71
CA ALA A 310 -12.85 -3.10 -3.88
C ALA A 310 -14.05 -2.64 -3.02
N GLY A 311 -14.00 -1.43 -2.48
CA GLY A 311 -15.10 -0.81 -1.75
C GLY A 311 -16.35 -0.63 -2.62
N VAL A 312 -16.18 -0.22 -3.89
CA VAL A 312 -17.31 -0.08 -4.83
C VAL A 312 -17.95 -1.44 -5.12
N ALA A 313 -17.16 -2.50 -5.30
CA ALA A 313 -17.71 -3.85 -5.45
C ALA A 313 -18.45 -4.31 -4.18
N ALA A 314 -17.86 -4.08 -3.00
CA ALA A 314 -18.49 -4.41 -1.71
C ALA A 314 -19.82 -3.65 -1.49
N GLN A 315 -19.95 -2.42 -2.00
CA GLN A 315 -21.20 -1.67 -1.96
C GLN A 315 -22.33 -2.45 -2.61
N TYR A 316 -22.14 -2.95 -3.83
CA TYR A 316 -23.18 -3.71 -4.54
C TYR A 316 -23.60 -4.95 -3.74
N VAL A 317 -22.65 -5.66 -3.16
CA VAL A 317 -22.92 -6.89 -2.39
C VAL A 317 -23.69 -6.57 -1.09
N ILE A 318 -23.22 -5.58 -0.31
CA ILE A 318 -23.84 -5.22 0.97
C ILE A 318 -25.24 -4.63 0.75
N GLU A 319 -25.40 -3.74 -0.23
CA GLU A 319 -26.69 -3.13 -0.51
C GLU A 319 -27.72 -4.15 -0.98
N ASP A 320 -27.32 -5.11 -1.85
CA ASP A 320 -28.24 -6.12 -2.35
C ASP A 320 -28.58 -7.18 -1.30
N LEU A 321 -27.60 -7.74 -0.61
CA LEU A 321 -27.83 -8.82 0.34
C LEU A 321 -28.32 -8.31 1.70
N ALA A 322 -27.63 -7.36 2.32
CA ALA A 322 -27.90 -6.90 3.69
C ALA A 322 -28.89 -5.74 3.78
N ARG A 323 -29.25 -5.14 2.65
CA ARG A 323 -30.19 -4.00 2.55
C ARG A 323 -29.78 -2.81 3.44
N ILE A 324 -28.46 -2.59 3.57
CA ILE A 324 -27.88 -1.44 4.26
C ILE A 324 -27.34 -0.47 3.21
N PRO A 325 -27.78 0.79 3.17
CA PRO A 325 -27.23 1.78 2.25
C PRO A 325 -25.73 1.96 2.48
N VAL A 326 -24.95 1.91 1.40
CA VAL A 326 -23.49 2.07 1.44
C VAL A 326 -23.08 3.26 0.59
N ARG A 327 -22.16 4.07 1.10
CA ARG A 327 -21.55 5.15 0.36
C ARG A 327 -20.04 4.92 0.29
N VAL A 328 -19.51 4.86 -0.94
CA VAL A 328 -18.07 4.67 -1.15
C VAL A 328 -17.44 5.99 -1.56
N GLU A 329 -16.34 6.37 -0.91
CA GLU A 329 -15.68 7.67 -1.14
C GLU A 329 -14.16 7.51 -1.21
N LEU A 330 -13.54 8.35 -2.03
CA LEU A 330 -12.09 8.52 -2.03
C LEU A 330 -11.67 9.18 -0.72
N ALA A 331 -10.65 8.63 -0.06
CA ALA A 331 -10.21 9.12 1.24
C ALA A 331 -9.68 10.55 1.17
N SER A 332 -9.00 10.93 0.08
CA SER A 332 -8.54 12.30 -0.19
C SER A 332 -9.68 13.32 -0.21
N GLU A 333 -10.85 12.95 -0.74
CA GLU A 333 -12.01 13.83 -0.80
C GLU A 333 -12.81 13.80 0.51
N PHE A 334 -12.96 12.60 1.10
CA PHE A 334 -13.71 12.44 2.35
C PHE A 334 -13.17 13.30 3.48
N ARG A 335 -11.84 13.37 3.64
CA ARG A 335 -11.19 14.10 4.74
C ARG A 335 -11.41 15.61 4.68
N TYR A 336 -11.65 16.20 3.49
CA TYR A 336 -11.75 17.66 3.32
C TYR A 336 -13.16 18.18 3.09
N ARG A 337 -14.10 17.33 2.65
CA ARG A 337 -15.46 17.79 2.36
C ARG A 337 -16.37 17.96 3.58
N ASN A 338 -15.86 17.75 4.81
CA ASN A 338 -16.65 17.78 6.04
C ASN A 338 -17.89 16.85 5.97
N PRO A 339 -17.70 15.52 5.94
CA PRO A 339 -18.77 14.56 5.72
C PRO A 339 -19.83 14.61 6.82
N ILE A 340 -21.09 14.48 6.42
CA ILE A 340 -22.20 14.30 7.35
C ILE A 340 -22.30 12.80 7.63
N LEU A 341 -21.95 12.41 8.85
CA LEU A 341 -22.05 11.02 9.30
C LEU A 341 -23.29 10.86 10.17
N GLU A 342 -24.09 9.85 9.85
CA GLU A 342 -25.36 9.59 10.55
C GLU A 342 -25.13 8.72 11.80
N GLU A 343 -26.03 8.83 12.77
CA GLU A 343 -26.07 7.94 13.92
C GLU A 343 -26.29 6.47 13.49
N ASN A 344 -25.69 5.52 14.18
CA ASN A 344 -25.71 4.09 13.83
C ASN A 344 -25.10 3.79 12.46
N SER A 345 -24.07 4.56 12.07
CA SER A 345 -23.24 4.29 10.90
C SER A 345 -21.96 3.57 11.29
N LEU A 346 -21.35 2.89 10.31
CA LEU A 346 -20.01 2.32 10.39
C LEU A 346 -19.15 2.92 9.28
N VAL A 347 -17.96 3.42 9.61
CA VAL A 347 -16.98 3.84 8.61
C VAL A 347 -15.95 2.74 8.42
N ILE A 348 -15.92 2.11 7.25
CA ILE A 348 -14.98 1.06 6.88
C ILE A 348 -13.83 1.68 6.10
N ILE A 349 -12.61 1.53 6.59
CA ILE A 349 -11.38 1.98 5.94
C ILE A 349 -10.70 0.77 5.31
N ILE A 350 -10.48 0.78 4.00
CA ILE A 350 -9.76 -0.29 3.30
C ILE A 350 -8.38 0.20 2.91
N SER A 351 -7.33 -0.50 3.36
CA SER A 351 -5.94 -0.18 3.02
C SER A 351 -5.07 -1.43 3.11
N GLN A 352 -4.36 -1.78 2.03
CA GLN A 352 -3.43 -2.92 2.05
C GLN A 352 -2.34 -2.75 3.11
N SER A 353 -1.65 -1.61 3.11
CA SER A 353 -0.55 -1.32 4.03
C SER A 353 -1.01 -0.92 5.44
N GLY A 354 -2.22 -0.39 5.56
CA GLY A 354 -2.69 0.25 6.79
C GLY A 354 -1.93 1.53 7.18
N GLU A 355 -1.19 2.12 6.22
CA GLU A 355 -0.34 3.31 6.43
C GLU A 355 -0.67 4.44 5.42
N THR A 356 -1.73 4.32 4.64
CA THR A 356 -2.13 5.33 3.66
C THR A 356 -2.57 6.62 4.37
N ALA A 357 -1.90 7.74 4.10
CA ALA A 357 -2.10 9.00 4.82
C ALA A 357 -3.55 9.49 4.78
N ASP A 358 -4.16 9.55 3.59
CA ASP A 358 -5.55 9.99 3.45
C ASP A 358 -6.54 9.06 4.16
N SER A 359 -6.32 7.73 4.06
CA SER A 359 -7.16 6.73 4.72
C SER A 359 -7.07 6.83 6.26
N LEU A 360 -5.87 7.07 6.78
CA LEU A 360 -5.64 7.31 8.21
C LEU A 360 -6.32 8.59 8.69
N ALA A 361 -6.21 9.67 7.91
CA ALA A 361 -6.90 10.93 8.22
C ALA A 361 -8.43 10.79 8.19
N ALA A 362 -8.96 10.02 7.24
CA ALA A 362 -10.40 9.72 7.16
C ALA A 362 -10.88 8.91 8.38
N LEU A 363 -10.10 7.92 8.84
CA LEU A 363 -10.36 7.15 10.05
C LEU A 363 -10.45 8.07 11.28
N ARG A 364 -9.44 8.92 11.46
CA ARG A 364 -9.37 9.88 12.58
C ARG A 364 -10.53 10.89 12.56
N LEU A 365 -10.90 11.34 11.36
CA LEU A 365 -12.06 12.23 11.18
C LEU A 365 -13.36 11.55 11.64
N ALA A 366 -13.61 10.31 11.22
CA ALA A 366 -14.79 9.55 11.66
C ALA A 366 -14.80 9.37 13.19
N LYS A 367 -13.68 8.99 13.79
CA LYS A 367 -13.54 8.85 15.26
C LYS A 367 -13.79 10.18 15.99
N SER A 368 -13.29 11.29 15.45
CA SER A 368 -13.52 12.62 16.07
C SER A 368 -14.99 13.03 16.09
N GLN A 369 -15.80 12.46 15.17
CA GLN A 369 -17.26 12.65 15.14
C GLN A 369 -18.02 11.57 15.94
N GLY A 370 -17.33 10.68 16.65
CA GLY A 370 -17.93 9.63 17.49
C GLY A 370 -18.55 8.48 16.69
N VAL A 371 -18.19 8.30 15.42
CA VAL A 371 -18.70 7.19 14.58
C VAL A 371 -17.74 6.02 14.63
N PRO A 372 -18.23 4.78 14.91
CA PRO A 372 -17.43 3.58 14.93
C PRO A 372 -16.69 3.35 13.60
N THR A 373 -15.45 2.87 13.70
CA THR A 373 -14.58 2.62 12.56
C THR A 373 -14.17 1.15 12.48
N MET A 374 -14.08 0.64 11.24
CA MET A 374 -13.54 -0.68 10.96
C MET A 374 -12.41 -0.57 9.95
N ALA A 375 -11.30 -1.25 10.20
CA ALA A 375 -10.19 -1.39 9.28
C ALA A 375 -10.25 -2.73 8.55
N ILE A 376 -10.14 -2.73 7.21
CA ILE A 376 -9.81 -3.91 6.40
C ILE A 376 -8.37 -3.71 5.93
N VAL A 377 -7.42 -4.43 6.52
CA VAL A 377 -5.98 -4.24 6.30
C VAL A 377 -5.26 -5.57 6.16
N ASN A 378 -4.11 -5.55 5.48
CA ASN A 378 -3.28 -6.75 5.34
C ASN A 378 -2.11 -6.77 6.36
N VAL A 379 -1.57 -5.60 6.70
CA VAL A 379 -0.40 -5.52 7.60
C VAL A 379 -0.85 -5.47 9.05
N VAL A 380 -0.53 -6.53 9.77
CA VAL A 380 -0.80 -6.64 11.22
C VAL A 380 -0.02 -5.57 11.98
N GLY A 381 -0.69 -4.88 12.91
CA GLY A 381 -0.07 -3.83 13.72
C GLY A 381 0.21 -2.53 12.97
N SER A 382 -0.32 -2.35 11.76
CA SER A 382 -0.25 -1.06 11.05
C SER A 382 -0.98 0.06 11.80
N THR A 383 -0.69 1.31 11.45
CA THR A 383 -1.26 2.47 12.15
C THR A 383 -2.79 2.48 12.08
N ILE A 384 -3.38 2.22 10.90
CA ILE A 384 -4.85 2.14 10.73
C ILE A 384 -5.42 1.00 11.60
N ALA A 385 -4.74 -0.18 11.64
CA ALA A 385 -5.18 -1.28 12.48
C ALA A 385 -5.19 -0.93 13.98
N ARG A 386 -4.15 -0.26 14.46
CA ARG A 386 -4.07 0.13 15.88
C ARG A 386 -5.07 1.21 16.29
N GLU A 387 -5.48 2.06 15.36
CA GLU A 387 -6.37 3.18 15.66
C GLU A 387 -7.85 2.88 15.40
N ALA A 388 -8.19 1.87 14.58
CA ALA A 388 -9.57 1.48 14.32
C ALA A 388 -10.23 0.81 15.54
N ASP A 389 -11.56 0.91 15.64
CA ASP A 389 -12.33 0.27 16.73
C ASP A 389 -12.55 -1.22 16.44
N HIS A 390 -12.64 -1.60 15.15
CA HIS A 390 -12.83 -2.95 14.65
C HIS A 390 -11.80 -3.25 13.57
N ILE A 391 -11.30 -4.49 13.49
CA ILE A 391 -10.22 -4.84 12.58
C ILE A 391 -10.53 -6.15 11.86
N PHE A 392 -10.45 -6.14 10.52
CA PHE A 392 -10.45 -7.32 9.68
C PHE A 392 -9.09 -7.45 8.99
N TYR A 393 -8.32 -8.48 9.31
CA TYR A 393 -7.06 -8.79 8.63
C TYR A 393 -7.30 -9.69 7.44
N THR A 394 -6.82 -9.29 6.25
CA THR A 394 -7.00 -10.05 5.01
C THR A 394 -6.02 -11.22 4.88
N LEU A 395 -4.93 -11.24 5.64
CA LEU A 395 -3.91 -12.30 5.68
C LEU A 395 -3.34 -12.70 4.31
N ALA A 396 -3.27 -11.76 3.37
CA ALA A 396 -2.74 -12.00 2.02
C ALA A 396 -1.23 -12.27 1.98
N GLY A 397 -0.54 -12.16 3.12
CA GLY A 397 0.91 -12.20 3.18
C GLY A 397 1.57 -10.93 2.60
N PRO A 398 2.91 -10.89 2.50
CA PRO A 398 3.62 -9.73 1.96
C PRO A 398 3.31 -9.54 0.46
N GLU A 399 2.98 -8.31 0.06
CA GLU A 399 2.79 -7.90 -1.33
C GLU A 399 3.81 -6.83 -1.68
N ILE A 400 4.74 -7.15 -2.59
CA ILE A 400 5.93 -6.36 -2.90
C ILE A 400 5.79 -5.53 -4.17
N ALA A 401 5.15 -6.11 -5.22
CA ALA A 401 4.88 -5.36 -6.45
C ALA A 401 4.08 -4.09 -6.14
N VAL A 402 4.48 -2.97 -6.76
CA VAL A 402 3.83 -1.67 -6.50
C VAL A 402 2.36 -1.71 -6.88
N ALA A 403 2.04 -2.22 -8.07
CA ALA A 403 0.65 -2.44 -8.47
C ALA A 403 0.05 -3.62 -7.67
N THR A 404 -1.00 -3.35 -6.92
CA THR A 404 -1.65 -4.34 -6.06
C THR A 404 -2.44 -5.38 -6.88
N THR A 405 -2.39 -6.64 -6.47
CA THR A 405 -3.10 -7.76 -7.11
C THR A 405 -3.81 -8.65 -6.09
N LYS A 406 -3.07 -9.47 -5.35
CA LYS A 406 -3.65 -10.40 -4.36
C LYS A 406 -4.35 -9.67 -3.21
N ALA A 407 -3.82 -8.50 -2.80
CA ALA A 407 -4.46 -7.73 -1.74
C ALA A 407 -5.83 -7.18 -2.18
N TYR A 408 -5.99 -6.77 -3.45
CA TYR A 408 -7.29 -6.40 -3.99
C TYR A 408 -8.28 -7.57 -3.93
N SER A 409 -7.87 -8.78 -4.35
CA SER A 409 -8.73 -9.98 -4.32
C SER A 409 -9.14 -10.34 -2.89
N THR A 410 -8.24 -10.22 -1.91
CA THR A 410 -8.60 -10.46 -0.50
C THR A 410 -9.49 -9.37 0.09
N GLN A 411 -9.35 -8.12 -0.36
CA GLN A 411 -10.26 -7.02 0.02
C GLN A 411 -11.67 -7.22 -0.55
N LEU A 412 -11.81 -7.72 -1.79
CA LEU A 412 -13.11 -8.15 -2.33
C LEU A 412 -13.76 -9.20 -1.44
N VAL A 413 -13.01 -10.25 -1.10
CA VAL A 413 -13.51 -11.35 -0.25
C VAL A 413 -13.91 -10.85 1.13
N ALA A 414 -13.15 -9.94 1.73
CA ALA A 414 -13.54 -9.30 2.99
C ALA A 414 -14.88 -8.56 2.85
N GLY A 415 -15.08 -7.82 1.75
CA GLY A 415 -16.35 -7.15 1.44
C GLY A 415 -17.53 -8.14 1.29
N TYR A 416 -17.29 -9.28 0.64
CA TYR A 416 -18.30 -10.34 0.48
C TYR A 416 -18.68 -10.98 1.82
N LEU A 417 -17.69 -11.33 2.63
CA LEU A 417 -17.89 -11.92 3.96
C LEU A 417 -18.71 -10.99 4.86
N LEU A 418 -18.41 -9.69 4.85
CA LEU A 418 -19.20 -8.70 5.56
C LEU A 418 -20.64 -8.63 5.02
N GLY A 419 -20.82 -8.57 3.70
CA GLY A 419 -22.15 -8.51 3.08
C GLY A 419 -23.02 -9.71 3.40
N VAL A 420 -22.46 -10.93 3.29
CA VAL A 420 -23.15 -12.19 3.58
C VAL A 420 -23.49 -12.30 5.06
N GLN A 421 -22.54 -12.00 5.98
CA GLN A 421 -22.79 -12.06 7.41
C GLN A 421 -23.79 -11.01 7.88
N PHE A 422 -23.71 -9.79 7.35
CA PHE A 422 -24.69 -8.75 7.69
C PHE A 422 -26.09 -9.11 7.23
N ALA A 423 -26.21 -9.71 6.04
CA ALA A 423 -27.49 -10.19 5.52
C ALA A 423 -28.08 -11.30 6.39
N HIS A 424 -27.26 -12.29 6.80
CA HIS A 424 -27.66 -13.38 7.67
C HIS A 424 -28.13 -12.86 9.03
N VAL A 425 -27.33 -12.06 9.74
CA VAL A 425 -27.65 -11.50 11.05
C VAL A 425 -28.90 -10.63 11.03
N ARG A 426 -29.14 -9.92 9.94
CA ARG A 426 -30.32 -9.06 9.76
C ARG A 426 -31.56 -9.83 9.29
N GLY A 427 -31.41 -11.11 8.90
CA GLY A 427 -32.49 -11.92 8.36
C GLY A 427 -33.01 -11.42 7.01
N THR A 428 -32.17 -10.80 6.19
CA THR A 428 -32.53 -10.33 4.84
C THR A 428 -32.36 -11.42 3.77
N ILE A 429 -31.67 -12.49 4.10
CA ILE A 429 -31.56 -13.72 3.31
C ILE A 429 -32.01 -14.94 4.14
N THR A 430 -32.41 -16.03 3.46
CA THR A 430 -32.75 -17.29 4.15
C THR A 430 -31.50 -18.08 4.52
N GLU A 431 -31.63 -19.07 5.38
CA GLU A 431 -30.52 -19.96 5.76
C GLU A 431 -29.97 -20.71 4.55
N GLU A 432 -30.86 -21.21 3.67
CA GLU A 432 -30.46 -21.91 2.45
C GLU A 432 -29.61 -20.99 1.54
N LYS A 433 -30.02 -19.71 1.39
CA LYS A 433 -29.24 -18.75 0.59
C LYS A 433 -27.91 -18.43 1.23
N TYR A 434 -27.83 -18.35 2.56
CA TYR A 434 -26.58 -18.17 3.30
C TYR A 434 -25.61 -19.33 3.04
N GLU A 435 -26.09 -20.59 3.15
CA GLU A 435 -25.29 -21.78 2.87
C GLU A 435 -24.81 -21.82 1.40
N GLU A 436 -25.67 -21.48 0.44
CA GLU A 436 -25.31 -21.38 -0.99
C GLU A 436 -24.19 -20.35 -1.22
N LEU A 437 -24.32 -19.14 -0.65
CA LEU A 437 -23.33 -18.09 -0.77
C LEU A 437 -21.99 -18.49 -0.12
N LEU A 438 -22.06 -19.14 1.04
CA LEU A 438 -20.86 -19.63 1.73
C LEU A 438 -20.13 -20.70 0.92
N ALA A 439 -20.86 -21.64 0.34
CA ALA A 439 -20.29 -22.67 -0.55
C ALA A 439 -19.62 -22.03 -1.78
N ALA A 440 -20.29 -21.06 -2.42
CA ALA A 440 -19.72 -20.33 -3.56
C ALA A 440 -18.45 -19.55 -3.20
N LEU A 441 -18.37 -18.93 -2.01
CA LEU A 441 -17.16 -18.29 -1.51
C LEU A 441 -16.00 -19.28 -1.33
N GLN A 442 -16.28 -20.47 -0.79
CA GLN A 442 -15.26 -21.49 -0.54
C GLN A 442 -14.72 -22.12 -1.84
N GLU A 443 -15.45 -22.05 -2.95
CA GLU A 443 -15.01 -22.50 -4.27
C GLU A 443 -14.09 -21.49 -4.99
N LEU A 444 -14.14 -20.19 -4.65
CA LEU A 444 -13.38 -19.15 -5.34
C LEU A 444 -11.88 -19.45 -5.46
N PRO A 445 -11.17 -19.94 -4.44
CA PRO A 445 -9.73 -20.24 -4.56
C PRO A 445 -9.42 -21.22 -5.69
N ASP A 446 -10.20 -22.29 -5.83
CA ASP A 446 -9.99 -23.32 -6.85
C ASP A 446 -10.39 -22.82 -8.24
N GLN A 447 -11.43 -22.00 -8.34
CA GLN A 447 -11.84 -21.35 -9.57
C GLN A 447 -10.78 -20.35 -10.07
N ILE A 448 -10.17 -19.55 -9.16
CA ILE A 448 -9.05 -18.64 -9.49
C ILE A 448 -7.84 -19.44 -9.96
N ALA A 449 -7.47 -20.54 -9.28
CA ALA A 449 -6.37 -21.40 -9.68
C ALA A 449 -6.55 -21.93 -11.10
N LYS A 450 -7.75 -22.40 -11.43
CA LYS A 450 -8.09 -22.89 -12.76
C LYS A 450 -7.97 -21.80 -13.84
N LEU A 451 -8.44 -20.57 -13.58
CA LEU A 451 -8.32 -19.46 -14.52
C LEU A 451 -6.85 -19.13 -14.83
N LEU A 452 -5.99 -19.19 -13.81
CA LEU A 452 -4.55 -18.92 -13.97
C LEU A 452 -3.85 -19.97 -14.84
N GLU A 453 -4.34 -21.20 -14.89
CA GLU A 453 -3.83 -22.27 -15.74
C GLU A 453 -4.37 -22.20 -17.17
N ASP A 454 -5.70 -22.03 -17.32
CA ASP A 454 -6.40 -22.19 -18.60
C ASP A 454 -6.22 -21.00 -19.54
N ASP A 455 -6.20 -19.75 -19.04
CA ASP A 455 -6.28 -18.55 -19.87
C ASP A 455 -4.93 -17.85 -20.11
N LYS A 456 -3.86 -18.26 -19.45
CA LYS A 456 -2.55 -17.61 -19.47
C LYS A 456 -2.01 -17.37 -20.88
N GLU A 457 -1.93 -18.42 -21.72
CA GLU A 457 -1.34 -18.33 -23.06
C GLU A 457 -2.20 -17.48 -24.01
N ARG A 458 -3.53 -17.58 -23.90
CA ARG A 458 -4.47 -16.82 -24.71
C ARG A 458 -4.38 -15.33 -24.41
N ILE A 459 -4.32 -14.97 -23.12
CA ILE A 459 -4.21 -13.58 -22.69
C ILE A 459 -2.83 -13.01 -23.06
N GLN A 460 -1.76 -13.80 -22.91
CA GLN A 460 -0.42 -13.40 -23.32
C GLN A 460 -0.33 -13.08 -24.83
N TRP A 461 -0.92 -13.94 -25.66
CA TRP A 461 -1.00 -13.68 -27.11
C TRP A 461 -1.77 -12.39 -27.41
N PHE A 462 -2.92 -12.22 -26.77
CA PHE A 462 -3.75 -11.01 -26.93
C PHE A 462 -3.02 -9.75 -26.49
N ALA A 463 -2.37 -9.79 -25.33
CA ALA A 463 -1.58 -8.68 -24.77
C ALA A 463 -0.47 -8.21 -25.71
N ALA A 464 0.24 -9.14 -26.34
CA ALA A 464 1.30 -8.81 -27.30
C ALA A 464 0.77 -8.01 -28.51
N LYS A 465 -0.45 -8.30 -28.96
CA LYS A 465 -1.12 -7.57 -30.06
C LYS A 465 -1.41 -6.11 -29.71
N TYR A 466 -1.79 -5.85 -28.46
CA TYR A 466 -2.19 -4.51 -27.99
C TYR A 466 -1.14 -3.78 -27.15
N ALA A 467 0.09 -4.30 -27.07
CA ALA A 467 1.18 -3.69 -26.32
C ALA A 467 1.49 -2.23 -26.74
N ASN A 468 1.20 -1.86 -27.98
CA ASN A 468 1.43 -0.52 -28.51
C ASN A 468 0.14 0.33 -28.63
N ALA A 469 -0.97 -0.10 -28.04
CA ALA A 469 -2.18 0.72 -27.97
C ALA A 469 -1.87 2.06 -27.28
N LYS A 470 -2.50 3.13 -27.73
CA LYS A 470 -2.38 4.45 -27.10
C LYS A 470 -3.42 4.61 -26.01
N ASP A 471 -4.65 4.21 -26.32
CA ASP A 471 -5.82 4.33 -25.47
C ASP A 471 -6.55 2.98 -25.43
N VAL A 472 -7.09 2.65 -24.27
CA VAL A 472 -7.91 1.45 -24.04
C VAL A 472 -9.10 1.83 -23.16
N PHE A 473 -10.29 1.43 -23.58
CA PHE A 473 -11.51 1.64 -22.80
C PHE A 473 -11.94 0.35 -22.11
N PHE A 474 -12.39 0.49 -20.87
CA PHE A 474 -13.02 -0.58 -20.10
C PHE A 474 -14.48 -0.22 -19.86
N ILE A 475 -15.39 -1.14 -20.13
CA ILE A 475 -16.81 -0.88 -19.93
C ILE A 475 -17.48 -2.02 -19.16
N GLY A 476 -18.39 -1.67 -18.27
CA GLY A 476 -19.18 -2.60 -17.48
C GLY A 476 -20.46 -1.94 -16.97
N ARG A 477 -21.36 -2.75 -16.40
CA ARG A 477 -22.57 -2.29 -15.74
C ARG A 477 -22.69 -2.90 -14.35
N GLY A 478 -23.27 -2.16 -13.40
CA GLY A 478 -23.38 -2.64 -12.03
C GLY A 478 -22.01 -2.97 -11.44
N ILE A 479 -21.88 -4.12 -10.80
CA ILE A 479 -20.62 -4.55 -10.17
C ILE A 479 -19.48 -4.75 -11.20
N ASP A 480 -19.79 -5.07 -12.46
CA ASP A 480 -18.81 -5.19 -13.54
C ASP A 480 -18.12 -3.85 -13.87
N TYR A 481 -18.78 -2.73 -13.58
CA TYR A 481 -18.13 -1.42 -13.70
C TYR A 481 -17.03 -1.24 -12.63
N ALA A 482 -17.21 -1.74 -11.41
CA ALA A 482 -16.17 -1.72 -10.39
C ALA A 482 -14.94 -2.52 -10.82
N VAL A 483 -15.13 -3.67 -11.46
CA VAL A 483 -14.05 -4.48 -12.04
C VAL A 483 -13.38 -3.76 -13.23
N SER A 484 -14.16 -3.08 -14.06
CA SER A 484 -13.66 -2.27 -15.18
C SER A 484 -12.73 -1.16 -14.68
N MET A 485 -13.06 -0.49 -13.59
CA MET A 485 -12.19 0.53 -12.96
C MET A 485 -10.85 -0.08 -12.53
N GLU A 486 -10.86 -1.26 -11.92
CA GLU A 486 -9.62 -1.92 -11.48
C GLU A 486 -8.77 -2.39 -12.66
N GLY A 487 -9.38 -3.02 -13.67
CA GLY A 487 -8.67 -3.43 -14.88
C GLY A 487 -7.99 -2.26 -15.60
N SER A 488 -8.70 -1.14 -15.73
CA SER A 488 -8.17 0.11 -16.28
C SER A 488 -7.01 0.65 -15.44
N LEU A 489 -7.14 0.66 -14.11
CA LEU A 489 -6.08 1.11 -13.21
C LEU A 489 -4.82 0.25 -13.37
N LYS A 490 -4.95 -1.08 -13.34
CA LYS A 490 -3.80 -1.99 -13.52
C LYS A 490 -3.07 -1.75 -14.85
N LEU A 491 -3.83 -1.62 -15.93
CA LEU A 491 -3.22 -1.38 -17.24
C LEU A 491 -2.42 -0.08 -17.26
N LYS A 492 -3.00 1.04 -16.80
CA LYS A 492 -2.30 2.34 -16.82
C LYS A 492 -1.10 2.42 -15.90
N GLU A 493 -1.16 1.79 -14.71
CA GLU A 493 -0.08 1.81 -13.71
C GLU A 493 1.22 1.20 -14.24
N ILE A 494 1.13 0.06 -14.92
CA ILE A 494 2.31 -0.75 -15.26
C ILE A 494 2.69 -0.69 -16.73
N SER A 495 1.75 -0.38 -17.64
CA SER A 495 2.02 -0.30 -19.09
C SER A 495 2.19 1.13 -19.61
N TYR A 496 1.75 2.12 -18.83
CA TYR A 496 1.70 3.54 -19.20
C TYR A 496 0.78 3.83 -20.40
N ILE A 497 -0.09 2.90 -20.75
CA ILE A 497 -1.14 3.10 -21.73
C ILE A 497 -2.26 3.89 -21.04
N HIS A 498 -2.71 4.97 -21.68
CA HIS A 498 -3.88 5.68 -21.20
C HIS A 498 -5.10 4.76 -21.25
N SER A 499 -5.80 4.60 -20.16
CA SER A 499 -7.03 3.81 -20.12
C SER A 499 -8.06 4.42 -19.18
N GLU A 500 -9.32 4.27 -19.54
CA GLU A 500 -10.44 4.74 -18.73
C GLU A 500 -11.54 3.68 -18.63
N ALA A 501 -12.21 3.68 -17.49
CA ALA A 501 -13.37 2.83 -17.26
C ALA A 501 -14.66 3.65 -17.24
N TYR A 502 -15.67 3.17 -17.95
CA TYR A 502 -16.98 3.82 -18.02
C TYR A 502 -18.10 2.84 -17.65
N ALA A 503 -19.09 3.35 -16.97
CA ALA A 503 -20.39 2.68 -16.96
C ALA A 503 -20.90 2.61 -18.41
N ALA A 504 -21.12 1.42 -18.95
CA ALA A 504 -21.34 1.23 -20.39
C ALA A 504 -22.50 2.06 -20.96
N GLY A 505 -23.52 2.32 -20.15
CA GLY A 505 -24.65 3.19 -20.54
C GLY A 505 -24.26 4.67 -20.71
N GLU A 506 -23.22 5.14 -20.02
CA GLU A 506 -22.77 6.54 -20.05
C GLU A 506 -21.95 6.88 -21.30
N LEU A 507 -21.41 5.89 -22.02
CA LEU A 507 -20.62 6.15 -23.23
C LEU A 507 -21.34 7.08 -24.21
N LYS A 508 -22.60 6.86 -24.45
CA LYS A 508 -23.41 7.64 -25.40
C LYS A 508 -23.66 9.10 -24.98
N HIS A 509 -23.36 9.44 -23.73
CA HIS A 509 -23.54 10.80 -23.20
C HIS A 509 -22.30 11.70 -23.41
N GLY A 510 -21.35 11.26 -24.24
CA GLY A 510 -20.17 12.07 -24.60
C GLY A 510 -18.98 11.23 -25.04
N THR A 511 -18.51 10.34 -24.19
CA THR A 511 -17.22 9.65 -24.33
C THR A 511 -17.14 8.67 -25.51
N ILE A 512 -18.25 8.23 -26.06
CA ILE A 512 -18.30 7.44 -27.31
C ILE A 512 -17.67 8.17 -28.51
N SER A 513 -17.54 9.51 -28.43
CA SER A 513 -16.85 10.32 -29.44
C SER A 513 -15.36 10.00 -29.56
N LEU A 514 -14.77 9.34 -28.57
CA LEU A 514 -13.37 8.92 -28.55
C LEU A 514 -13.15 7.55 -29.20
N ILE A 515 -14.23 6.85 -29.59
CA ILE A 515 -14.13 5.54 -30.23
C ILE A 515 -13.76 5.73 -31.69
N GLU A 516 -12.59 5.24 -32.06
CA GLU A 516 -12.03 5.24 -33.41
C GLU A 516 -11.75 3.81 -33.90
N ASP A 517 -11.46 3.68 -35.19
CA ASP A 517 -11.17 2.39 -35.82
C ASP A 517 -9.94 1.70 -35.18
N GLY A 518 -10.13 0.46 -34.75
CA GLY A 518 -9.09 -0.36 -34.11
C GLY A 518 -8.81 -0.08 -32.62
N ILE A 519 -9.51 0.88 -31.99
CA ILE A 519 -9.36 1.12 -30.55
C ILE A 519 -9.83 -0.07 -29.74
N LEU A 520 -9.07 -0.46 -28.71
CA LEU A 520 -9.44 -1.59 -27.85
C LEU A 520 -10.49 -1.17 -26.83
N VAL A 521 -11.59 -1.89 -26.79
CA VAL A 521 -12.62 -1.80 -25.74
C VAL A 521 -12.73 -3.15 -25.02
N VAL A 522 -12.38 -3.18 -23.75
CA VAL A 522 -12.54 -4.34 -22.86
C VAL A 522 -13.90 -4.26 -22.20
N SER A 523 -14.77 -5.21 -22.49
CA SER A 523 -16.16 -5.25 -22.03
C SER A 523 -16.34 -6.37 -21.01
N ILE A 524 -16.81 -6.03 -19.80
CA ILE A 524 -17.08 -6.99 -18.73
C ILE A 524 -18.58 -7.14 -18.59
N LEU A 525 -19.06 -8.38 -18.74
CA LEU A 525 -20.50 -8.71 -18.74
C LEU A 525 -20.74 -10.07 -18.05
N THR A 526 -20.66 -10.07 -16.72
CA THR A 526 -20.84 -11.26 -15.89
C THR A 526 -22.22 -11.33 -15.22
N GLN A 527 -22.98 -10.23 -15.28
CA GLN A 527 -24.29 -10.10 -14.65
C GLN A 527 -25.40 -10.52 -15.64
N GLU A 528 -26.10 -11.61 -15.33
CA GLU A 528 -27.10 -12.17 -16.24
C GLU A 528 -28.22 -11.18 -16.59
N ALA A 529 -28.74 -10.47 -15.61
CA ALA A 529 -29.81 -9.48 -15.81
C ALA A 529 -29.41 -8.29 -16.69
N LEU A 530 -28.09 -8.02 -16.82
CA LEU A 530 -27.53 -6.89 -17.57
C LEU A 530 -26.87 -7.31 -18.89
N TYR A 531 -26.80 -8.61 -19.18
CA TYR A 531 -26.08 -9.17 -20.32
C TYR A 531 -26.51 -8.55 -21.65
N GLU A 532 -27.81 -8.59 -21.98
CA GLU A 532 -28.32 -8.02 -23.22
C GLU A 532 -28.10 -6.50 -23.33
N LYS A 533 -28.12 -5.81 -22.21
CA LYS A 533 -27.82 -4.35 -22.18
C LYS A 533 -26.36 -4.08 -22.50
N MET A 534 -25.46 -4.94 -22.03
CA MET A 534 -24.03 -4.85 -22.34
C MET A 534 -23.78 -5.18 -23.82
N ILE A 535 -24.36 -6.24 -24.36
CA ILE A 535 -24.27 -6.57 -25.80
C ILE A 535 -24.70 -5.36 -26.64
N SER A 536 -25.80 -4.71 -26.31
CA SER A 536 -26.25 -3.49 -27.01
C SER A 536 -25.20 -2.38 -26.99
N ASN A 537 -24.56 -2.11 -25.84
CA ASN A 537 -23.48 -1.09 -25.75
C ASN A 537 -22.22 -1.51 -26.52
N MET A 538 -21.90 -2.81 -26.54
CA MET A 538 -20.77 -3.33 -27.30
C MET A 538 -20.98 -3.17 -28.81
N VAL A 539 -22.18 -3.44 -29.30
CA VAL A 539 -22.55 -3.21 -30.71
C VAL A 539 -22.42 -1.73 -31.07
N GLU A 540 -22.82 -0.80 -30.18
CA GLU A 540 -22.69 0.65 -30.39
C GLU A 540 -21.23 1.09 -30.64
N VAL A 541 -20.26 0.55 -29.89
CA VAL A 541 -18.84 0.87 -30.06
C VAL A 541 -18.24 0.10 -31.23
N LYS A 542 -18.65 -1.15 -31.47
CA LYS A 542 -18.20 -1.95 -32.61
C LYS A 542 -18.57 -1.31 -33.96
N CYS A 543 -19.76 -0.73 -34.06
CA CYS A 543 -20.20 -0.01 -35.26
C CYS A 543 -19.34 1.23 -35.57
N ARG A 544 -18.51 1.67 -34.64
CA ARG A 544 -17.55 2.79 -34.81
C ARG A 544 -16.11 2.32 -35.01
N GLY A 545 -15.92 1.00 -35.24
CA GLY A 545 -14.62 0.42 -35.54
C GLY A 545 -13.84 -0.08 -34.32
N ALA A 546 -14.42 -0.09 -33.11
CA ALA A 546 -13.73 -0.63 -31.95
C ALA A 546 -13.41 -2.13 -32.11
N TYR A 547 -12.25 -2.53 -31.61
CA TYR A 547 -11.89 -3.93 -31.41
C TYR A 547 -12.35 -4.35 -30.01
N LEU A 548 -13.15 -5.39 -29.93
CA LEU A 548 -13.81 -5.79 -28.70
C LEU A 548 -13.16 -7.03 -28.05
N MET A 549 -12.71 -6.87 -26.81
CA MET A 549 -12.48 -7.99 -25.89
C MET A 549 -13.70 -8.12 -24.98
N GLY A 550 -14.35 -9.28 -24.96
CA GLY A 550 -15.48 -9.58 -24.07
C GLY A 550 -15.08 -10.57 -22.99
N LEU A 551 -15.35 -10.24 -21.72
CA LEU A 551 -15.14 -11.10 -20.58
C LEU A 551 -16.50 -11.45 -19.96
N THR A 552 -16.86 -12.73 -19.95
CA THR A 552 -18.16 -13.22 -19.49
C THR A 552 -18.05 -14.57 -18.79
N THR A 553 -19.15 -15.05 -18.22
CA THR A 553 -19.22 -16.37 -17.59
C THR A 553 -19.34 -17.49 -18.63
N ALA A 554 -18.77 -18.65 -18.36
CA ALA A 554 -18.86 -19.84 -19.18
C ALA A 554 -20.36 -20.23 -19.43
N GLY A 555 -20.68 -20.54 -20.68
CA GLY A 555 -22.05 -20.78 -21.15
C GLY A 555 -22.62 -19.66 -22.02
N ASN A 556 -22.06 -18.43 -21.94
CA ASN A 556 -22.48 -17.29 -22.77
C ASN A 556 -21.70 -17.25 -24.10
N TYR A 557 -21.63 -18.39 -24.82
CA TYR A 557 -20.79 -18.51 -26.03
C TYR A 557 -21.28 -17.69 -27.21
N ASN A 558 -22.53 -17.23 -27.20
CA ASN A 558 -23.09 -16.33 -28.22
C ASN A 558 -22.39 -14.93 -28.23
N ILE A 559 -21.60 -14.60 -27.24
CA ILE A 559 -20.77 -13.38 -27.23
C ILE A 559 -19.80 -13.35 -28.42
N GLU A 560 -19.36 -14.53 -28.92
CA GLU A 560 -18.41 -14.64 -30.04
C GLU A 560 -18.95 -14.05 -31.34
N ASP A 561 -20.25 -13.91 -31.49
CA ASP A 561 -20.87 -13.22 -32.64
C ASP A 561 -20.63 -11.69 -32.58
N THR A 562 -20.33 -11.17 -31.40
CA THR A 562 -20.19 -9.72 -31.15
C THR A 562 -18.73 -9.30 -30.95
N VAL A 563 -17.92 -10.09 -30.26
CA VAL A 563 -16.54 -9.73 -29.89
C VAL A 563 -15.50 -10.27 -30.87
N ASP A 564 -14.33 -9.67 -30.83
CA ASP A 564 -13.16 -10.11 -31.59
C ASP A 564 -12.26 -11.05 -30.78
N PHE A 565 -12.39 -11.00 -29.44
CA PHE A 565 -11.69 -11.88 -28.50
C PHE A 565 -12.57 -12.11 -27.26
N ALA A 566 -12.86 -13.36 -26.95
CA ALA A 566 -13.68 -13.74 -25.79
C ALA A 566 -12.81 -14.36 -24.68
N VAL A 567 -13.09 -14.02 -23.44
CA VAL A 567 -12.55 -14.64 -22.21
C VAL A 567 -13.71 -15.14 -21.37
N TYR A 568 -13.60 -16.38 -20.88
CA TYR A 568 -14.65 -17.01 -20.09
C TYR A 568 -14.16 -17.29 -18.68
N ILE A 569 -14.91 -16.81 -17.68
CA ILE A 569 -14.69 -17.16 -16.28
C ILE A 569 -15.63 -18.29 -15.83
N PRO A 570 -15.27 -19.10 -14.84
CA PRO A 570 -16.19 -20.06 -14.23
C PRO A 570 -17.48 -19.40 -13.72
N LYS A 571 -18.56 -20.18 -13.68
CA LYS A 571 -19.80 -19.72 -13.04
C LYS A 571 -19.63 -19.71 -11.52
N THR A 572 -20.09 -18.65 -10.91
CA THR A 572 -20.24 -18.49 -9.46
C THR A 572 -21.47 -17.64 -9.17
N ASP A 573 -21.78 -17.35 -7.91
CA ASP A 573 -22.82 -16.38 -7.58
C ASP A 573 -22.43 -14.99 -8.14
N GLU A 574 -23.40 -14.24 -8.67
CA GLU A 574 -23.17 -12.97 -9.37
C GLU A 574 -22.45 -11.93 -8.51
N HIS A 575 -22.63 -11.98 -7.19
CA HIS A 575 -21.93 -11.08 -6.26
C HIS A 575 -20.43 -11.33 -6.19
N PHE A 576 -19.95 -12.52 -6.55
CA PHE A 576 -18.55 -12.93 -6.40
C PHE A 576 -17.77 -12.98 -7.73
N THR A 577 -18.45 -12.73 -8.85
CA THR A 577 -17.82 -12.67 -10.17
C THR A 577 -16.64 -11.69 -10.26
N PRO A 578 -16.57 -10.56 -9.51
CA PRO A 578 -15.40 -9.68 -9.54
C PRO A 578 -14.08 -10.37 -9.19
N SER A 579 -14.10 -11.34 -8.26
CA SER A 579 -12.89 -12.10 -7.88
C SER A 579 -12.35 -12.97 -9.01
N LEU A 580 -13.19 -13.40 -9.93
CA LEU A 580 -12.79 -14.17 -11.10
C LEU A 580 -12.47 -13.26 -12.29
N ALA A 581 -13.29 -12.23 -12.51
CA ALA A 581 -13.15 -11.34 -13.65
C ALA A 581 -11.89 -10.46 -13.60
N VAL A 582 -11.38 -10.13 -12.40
CA VAL A 582 -10.16 -9.33 -12.26
C VAL A 582 -8.90 -10.08 -12.69
N VAL A 583 -8.86 -11.41 -12.55
CA VAL A 583 -7.67 -12.23 -12.84
C VAL A 583 -7.20 -12.10 -14.30
N PRO A 584 -8.07 -12.31 -15.32
CA PRO A 584 -7.69 -12.04 -16.71
C PRO A 584 -7.22 -10.62 -16.98
N LEU A 585 -7.78 -9.62 -16.28
CA LEU A 585 -7.41 -8.21 -16.44
C LEU A 585 -6.02 -7.91 -15.83
N GLN A 586 -5.70 -8.52 -14.69
CA GLN A 586 -4.35 -8.45 -14.09
C GLN A 586 -3.32 -9.09 -15.01
N LEU A 587 -3.61 -10.27 -15.57
CA LEU A 587 -2.75 -10.94 -16.54
C LEU A 587 -2.58 -10.09 -17.81
N LEU A 588 -3.64 -9.47 -18.31
CA LEU A 588 -3.59 -8.57 -19.48
C LEU A 588 -2.62 -7.40 -19.22
N GLY A 589 -2.79 -6.69 -18.11
CA GLY A 589 -1.90 -5.59 -17.72
C GLY A 589 -0.45 -6.04 -17.61
N TYR A 590 -0.21 -7.16 -16.93
CA TYR A 590 1.12 -7.74 -16.76
C TYR A 590 1.79 -8.06 -18.11
N TYR A 591 1.13 -8.83 -18.98
CA TYR A 591 1.72 -9.25 -20.25
C TYR A 591 1.90 -8.12 -21.25
N VAL A 592 0.98 -7.13 -21.27
CA VAL A 592 1.16 -5.90 -22.05
C VAL A 592 2.45 -5.20 -21.63
N SER A 593 2.69 -5.08 -20.33
CA SER A 593 3.87 -4.37 -19.79
C SER A 593 5.17 -5.13 -20.04
N VAL A 594 5.17 -6.45 -19.86
CA VAL A 594 6.32 -7.32 -20.17
C VAL A 594 6.65 -7.25 -21.66
N SER A 595 5.66 -7.29 -22.54
CA SER A 595 5.85 -7.15 -24.00
C SER A 595 6.48 -5.80 -24.40
N LYS A 596 6.31 -4.76 -23.58
CA LYS A 596 6.94 -3.45 -23.75
C LYS A 596 8.32 -3.37 -23.09
N GLY A 597 8.79 -4.42 -22.41
CA GLY A 597 10.04 -4.41 -21.66
C GLY A 597 10.05 -3.49 -20.43
N LEU A 598 8.88 -3.27 -19.82
CA LEU A 598 8.72 -2.41 -18.65
C LEU A 598 8.92 -3.17 -17.34
N ASP A 599 9.38 -2.46 -16.32
CA ASP A 599 9.50 -2.98 -14.95
C ASP A 599 8.10 -3.01 -14.29
N VAL A 600 7.48 -4.17 -14.24
CA VAL A 600 6.13 -4.36 -13.70
C VAL A 600 6.07 -4.31 -12.18
N ASP A 601 7.19 -4.62 -11.51
CA ASP A 601 7.26 -4.61 -10.04
C ASP A 601 7.43 -3.18 -9.50
N LYS A 602 8.17 -2.34 -10.25
CA LYS A 602 8.52 -0.97 -9.86
C LYS A 602 8.23 0.00 -11.01
N PRO A 603 6.95 0.21 -11.36
CA PRO A 603 6.59 1.15 -12.42
C PRO A 603 6.98 2.58 -12.06
N ARG A 604 7.31 3.38 -13.09
CA ARG A 604 7.75 4.77 -12.89
C ARG A 604 6.67 5.60 -12.17
N ASN A 605 7.12 6.57 -11.37
CA ASN A 605 6.25 7.55 -10.70
C ASN A 605 5.20 6.95 -9.74
N LEU A 606 5.35 5.72 -9.31
CA LEU A 606 4.47 5.07 -8.34
C LEU A 606 5.25 4.55 -7.14
N ALA A 607 4.58 4.53 -6.00
CA ALA A 607 5.05 3.93 -4.77
C ALA A 607 3.99 2.98 -4.20
N LYS A 608 4.41 1.88 -3.57
CA LYS A 608 3.51 0.83 -3.05
C LYS A 608 2.50 1.37 -2.04
N SER A 609 2.87 2.34 -1.23
CA SER A 609 1.99 2.93 -0.23
C SER A 609 2.28 4.43 -0.11
N VAL A 610 1.25 5.27 -0.13
CA VAL A 610 1.35 6.73 -0.03
C VAL A 610 1.11 7.14 1.43
N THR A 611 2.19 7.43 2.18
CA THR A 611 2.14 7.79 3.61
C THR A 611 2.36 9.28 3.86
N VAL A 612 2.38 10.08 2.82
CA VAL A 612 2.44 11.56 2.87
C VAL A 612 1.35 12.13 1.98
N GLU A 613 0.93 13.32 2.30
CA GLU A 613 -0.01 14.09 1.50
C GLU A 613 0.71 14.93 0.44
#